data_bcf18fa649ab299cc07ffb7087daad33
#
_entry.id   bcf18fa649ab299cc07ffb7087daad33
#
_cell.length_a   1.000
_cell.length_b   1.000
_cell.length_c   1.000
_cell.angle_alpha   90.00
_cell.angle_beta   90.00
_cell.angle_gamma   90.00
#
_symmetry.space_group_name_H-M   'P 1'
#
loop_
_entity.id
_entity.type
_entity.pdbx_description
1 polymer ?
#
loop_
_entity_poly.entity_id
_entity_poly.type
_entity_poly.pdbx_seq_one_letter_code
_entity_poly.pdbx_strand_id
1 'polypeptide(L)'
;MIKQIKSHLNKSIQTVLGQKVEFVKQDEQAFTRKRSLSLETMIRTILGMGGKSLSKELLVTRLTVSKSAFVQRRYQIKPEAFYALFKEFTAPTPLNTDFPIFAADGSDICIPRNPMDTETYVQTQTDVKSYNLIHINALYDWSVSRCFYSRQTCAT
;
A
#
# COMPACT_ATOMS: atom_id res chain seq x y z
N MET A 1 -0.90 -20.36 12.70
CA MET A 1 -0.81 -19.63 11.43
C MET A 1 -1.13 -18.14 11.58
N ILE A 2 -2.36 -17.70 11.92
CA ILE A 2 -2.72 -16.26 12.00
C ILE A 2 -1.83 -15.47 12.99
N LYS A 3 -1.51 -16.03 14.16
CA LYS A 3 -0.63 -15.38 15.14
C LYS A 3 0.79 -15.15 14.58
N GLN A 4 1.31 -16.10 13.81
CA GLN A 4 2.63 -16.00 13.17
C GLN A 4 2.64 -14.91 12.11
N ILE A 5 1.61 -14.84 11.24
CA ILE A 5 1.47 -13.79 10.23
C ILE A 5 1.42 -12.40 10.89
N LYS A 6 0.62 -12.23 11.96
CA LYS A 6 0.56 -10.98 12.72
C LYS A 6 1.90 -10.61 13.34
N SER A 7 2.60 -11.58 13.93
CA SER A 7 3.94 -11.37 14.50
C SER A 7 4.93 -10.94 13.43
N HIS A 8 4.90 -11.59 12.27
CA HIS A 8 5.76 -11.26 11.13
C HIS A 8 5.48 -9.85 10.61
N LEU A 9 4.20 -9.51 10.38
CA LEU A 9 3.83 -8.16 9.98
C LEU A 9 4.29 -7.09 10.98
N ASN A 10 4.13 -7.37 12.28
CA ASN A 10 4.61 -6.45 13.32
C ASN A 10 6.12 -6.25 13.23
N LYS A 11 6.89 -7.32 13.05
CA LYS A 11 8.34 -7.24 12.88
C LYS A 11 8.73 -6.42 11.65
N SER A 12 8.09 -6.68 10.51
CA SER A 12 8.34 -5.93 9.27
C SER A 12 8.02 -4.44 9.42
N ILE A 13 6.92 -4.10 10.12
CA ILE A 13 6.62 -2.70 10.44
C ILE A 13 7.73 -2.09 11.31
N GLN A 14 8.22 -2.79 12.33
CA GLN A 14 9.30 -2.26 13.18
C GLN A 14 10.60 -2.06 12.41
N THR A 15 10.94 -2.94 11.45
CA THR A 15 12.09 -2.74 10.56
C THR A 15 11.96 -1.44 9.77
N VAL A 16 10.81 -1.17 9.16
CA VAL A 16 10.55 0.06 8.41
C VAL A 16 10.58 1.29 9.33
N LEU A 17 10.06 1.18 10.54
CA LEU A 17 10.11 2.28 11.53
C LEU A 17 11.54 2.61 11.97
N GLY A 18 12.42 1.61 12.02
CA GLY A 18 13.85 1.82 12.29
C GLY A 18 14.56 2.66 11.22
N GLN A 19 14.07 2.64 9.99
CA GLN A 19 14.56 3.40 8.84
C GLN A 19 13.70 4.65 8.55
N LYS A 20 13.04 5.20 9.55
CA LYS A 20 12.08 6.30 9.44
C LYS A 20 12.57 7.45 8.57
N VAL A 21 13.82 7.84 8.69
CA VAL A 21 14.42 9.00 7.99
C VAL A 21 14.31 8.82 6.47
N GLU A 22 14.46 7.62 5.96
CA GLU A 22 14.37 7.32 4.53
C GLU A 22 12.95 7.47 3.98
N PHE A 23 11.94 7.23 4.83
CA PHE A 23 10.55 7.06 4.43
C PHE A 23 9.64 8.24 4.74
N VAL A 24 10.18 9.35 5.25
CA VAL A 24 9.42 10.58 5.51
C VAL A 24 9.95 11.75 4.70
N LYS A 25 9.06 12.68 4.29
CA LYS A 25 9.42 13.80 3.41
C LYS A 25 10.14 14.95 4.13
N GLN A 26 10.01 15.03 5.44
CA GLN A 26 10.63 16.09 6.27
C GLN A 26 11.32 15.41 7.46
N ASP A 27 12.50 14.87 7.20
CA ASP A 27 13.20 13.90 8.04
C ASP A 27 13.40 14.33 9.49
N GLU A 28 13.78 15.59 9.74
CA GLU A 28 14.10 16.07 11.08
C GLU A 28 12.87 16.47 11.89
N GLN A 29 11.79 16.87 11.25
CA GLN A 29 10.60 17.41 11.91
C GLN A 29 9.37 16.51 11.85
N ALA A 30 9.32 15.57 10.90
CA ALA A 30 8.18 14.71 10.73
C ALA A 30 8.15 13.59 11.77
N PHE A 31 6.99 13.40 12.38
CA PHE A 31 6.73 12.32 13.33
C PHE A 31 7.66 12.32 14.57
N THR A 32 8.24 13.47 14.96
CA THR A 32 9.13 13.60 16.13
C THR A 32 8.36 13.76 17.43
N ARG A 33 7.22 14.45 17.40
CA ARG A 33 6.42 14.69 18.61
C ARG A 33 5.49 13.51 18.89
N LYS A 34 5.33 13.12 20.17
CA LYS A 34 4.28 12.20 20.62
C LYS A 34 2.90 12.77 20.31
N ARG A 35 2.32 12.41 19.18
CA ARG A 35 0.97 12.78 18.76
C ARG A 35 0.16 11.51 18.45
N SER A 36 -1.16 11.63 18.40
CA SER A 36 -2.08 10.53 18.07
C SER A 36 -1.77 9.85 16.72
N LEU A 37 -1.17 10.60 15.77
CA LEU A 37 -0.77 10.10 14.46
C LEU A 37 0.76 9.90 14.40
N SER A 38 1.26 8.87 15.05
CA SER A 38 2.64 8.40 14.87
C SER A 38 2.79 7.75 13.49
N LEU A 39 4.04 7.58 13.01
CA LEU A 39 4.31 6.87 11.75
C LEU A 39 3.75 5.43 11.79
N GLU A 40 3.94 4.73 12.90
CA GLU A 40 3.38 3.40 13.11
C GLU A 40 1.85 3.40 13.02
N THR A 41 1.18 4.32 13.72
CA THR A 41 -0.27 4.45 13.66
C THR A 41 -0.75 4.71 12.24
N MET A 42 -0.06 5.57 11.50
CA MET A 42 -0.39 5.87 10.11
C MET A 42 -0.26 4.64 9.22
N ILE A 43 0.87 3.92 9.28
CA ILE A 43 1.10 2.69 8.49
C ILE A 43 0.01 1.65 8.80
N ARG A 44 -0.24 1.37 10.08
CA ARG A 44 -1.26 0.38 10.49
C ARG A 44 -2.66 0.76 10.06
N THR A 45 -3.01 2.05 10.15
CA THR A 45 -4.31 2.55 9.73
C THR A 45 -4.49 2.41 8.23
N ILE A 46 -3.49 2.81 7.43
CA ILE A 46 -3.55 2.69 5.97
C ILE A 46 -3.67 1.23 5.54
N LEU A 47 -2.90 0.32 6.12
CA LEU A 47 -2.99 -1.12 5.83
C LEU A 47 -4.35 -1.72 6.21
N GLY A 48 -5.01 -1.17 7.22
CA GLY A 48 -6.31 -1.64 7.68
C GLY A 48 -7.51 -1.05 6.95
N MET A 49 -7.30 -0.10 6.03
CA MET A 49 -8.39 0.53 5.27
C MET A 49 -9.01 -0.45 4.29
N GLY A 50 -10.35 -0.55 4.32
CA GLY A 50 -11.14 -1.48 3.50
C GLY A 50 -11.87 -0.83 2.33
N GLY A 51 -11.42 0.33 1.83
CA GLY A 51 -12.05 1.01 0.69
C GLY A 51 -13.32 1.81 1.02
N LYS A 52 -13.60 2.05 2.30
CA LYS A 52 -14.70 2.92 2.73
C LYS A 52 -14.31 4.40 2.62
N SER A 53 -15.26 5.32 2.80
CA SER A 53 -14.92 6.73 2.93
C SER A 53 -13.98 6.97 4.11
N LEU A 54 -13.04 7.94 3.98
CA LEU A 54 -12.05 8.22 5.02
C LEU A 54 -12.69 8.45 6.40
N SER A 55 -13.88 9.09 6.45
CA SER A 55 -14.59 9.29 7.71
C SER A 55 -14.99 7.97 8.38
N LYS A 56 -15.46 7.01 7.58
CA LYS A 56 -15.85 5.67 8.08
C LYS A 56 -14.61 4.88 8.49
N GLU A 57 -13.52 4.97 7.75
CA GLU A 57 -12.26 4.29 8.10
C GLU A 57 -11.70 4.81 9.43
N LEU A 58 -11.65 6.13 9.63
CA LEU A 58 -11.19 6.71 10.88
C LEU A 58 -12.08 6.34 12.08
N LEU A 59 -13.39 6.26 11.86
CA LEU A 59 -14.33 5.81 12.90
C LEU A 59 -14.10 4.34 13.29
N VAL A 60 -13.91 3.46 12.30
CA VAL A 60 -13.64 2.03 12.52
C VAL A 60 -12.33 1.83 13.29
N THR A 61 -11.31 2.60 12.97
CA THR A 61 -10.01 2.54 13.66
C THR A 61 -10.00 3.27 15.01
N ARG A 62 -11.12 3.89 15.41
CA ARG A 62 -11.28 4.66 16.66
C ARG A 62 -10.25 5.80 16.78
N LEU A 63 -9.78 6.33 15.67
CA LEU A 63 -8.87 7.47 15.67
C LEU A 63 -9.67 8.77 15.79
N THR A 64 -9.49 9.48 16.90
CA THR A 64 -10.10 10.78 17.18
C THR A 64 -9.29 11.91 16.53
N VAL A 65 -9.21 11.90 15.18
CA VAL A 65 -8.48 12.91 14.41
C VAL A 65 -9.33 13.43 13.27
N SER A 66 -9.11 14.67 12.85
CA SER A 66 -9.79 15.21 11.68
C SER A 66 -9.28 14.55 10.38
N LYS A 67 -10.14 14.49 9.37
CA LYS A 67 -9.75 14.02 8.03
C LYS A 67 -8.56 14.79 7.47
N SER A 68 -8.57 16.11 7.64
CA SER A 68 -7.48 16.98 7.19
C SER A 68 -6.16 16.63 7.86
N ALA A 69 -6.15 16.44 9.17
CA ALA A 69 -4.94 16.04 9.91
C ALA A 69 -4.41 14.68 9.43
N PHE A 70 -5.29 13.71 9.18
CA PHE A 70 -4.90 12.42 8.66
C PHE A 70 -4.29 12.53 7.25
N VAL A 71 -4.93 13.27 6.34
CA VAL A 71 -4.45 13.48 4.96
C VAL A 71 -3.10 14.19 4.95
N GLN A 72 -2.94 15.24 5.73
CA GLN A 72 -1.65 15.95 5.86
C GLN A 72 -0.54 15.03 6.36
N ARG A 73 -0.83 14.17 7.35
CA ARG A 73 0.14 13.20 7.86
C ARG A 73 0.46 12.11 6.86
N ARG A 74 -0.54 11.59 6.15
CA ARG A 74 -0.34 10.62 5.07
C ARG A 74 0.58 11.18 3.98
N TYR A 75 0.43 12.46 3.63
CA TYR A 75 1.26 13.12 2.62
C TYR A 75 2.74 13.21 3.01
N GLN A 76 3.06 13.17 4.30
CA GLN A 76 4.44 13.17 4.79
C GLN A 76 5.13 11.81 4.64
N ILE A 77 4.39 10.73 4.41
CA ILE A 77 4.96 9.39 4.21
C ILE A 77 5.27 9.21 2.73
N LYS A 78 6.48 8.82 2.42
CA LYS A 78 6.88 8.45 1.05
C LYS A 78 6.26 7.10 0.68
N PRO A 79 5.79 6.88 -0.56
CA PRO A 79 5.28 5.58 -1.03
C PRO A 79 6.26 4.44 -0.83
N GLU A 80 7.56 4.72 -0.89
CA GLU A 80 8.66 3.77 -0.71
C GLU A 80 8.62 3.06 0.65
N ALA A 81 8.00 3.67 1.68
CA ALA A 81 7.77 3.03 2.97
C ALA A 81 6.91 1.76 2.85
N PHE A 82 5.87 1.82 2.01
CA PHE A 82 4.98 0.68 1.79
C PHE A 82 5.62 -0.37 0.89
N TYR A 83 6.44 0.06 -0.06
CA TYR A 83 7.22 -0.85 -0.88
C TYR A 83 8.27 -1.61 -0.06
N ALA A 84 9.00 -0.91 0.81
CA ALA A 84 9.94 -1.52 1.73
C ALA A 84 9.25 -2.50 2.69
N LEU A 85 8.08 -2.10 3.24
CA LEU A 85 7.27 -2.97 4.09
C LEU A 85 6.80 -4.22 3.35
N PHE A 86 6.35 -4.08 2.11
CA PHE A 86 5.96 -5.21 1.28
C PHE A 86 7.13 -6.17 1.05
N LYS A 87 8.30 -5.65 0.68
CA LYS A 87 9.52 -6.48 0.50
C LYS A 87 9.93 -7.19 1.78
N GLU A 88 9.90 -6.49 2.91
CA GLU A 88 10.27 -7.07 4.21
C GLU A 88 9.26 -8.14 4.64
N PHE A 89 7.97 -7.90 4.43
CA PHE A 89 6.91 -8.84 4.77
C PHE A 89 6.89 -10.08 3.87
N THR A 90 7.24 -9.92 2.59
CA THR A 90 7.32 -11.01 1.61
C THR A 90 8.73 -11.58 1.47
N ALA A 91 9.68 -11.14 2.30
CA ALA A 91 11.04 -11.67 2.30
C ALA A 91 11.04 -13.18 2.59
N PRO A 92 11.90 -13.94 1.92
CA PRO A 92 11.74 -15.38 1.80
C PRO A 92 11.75 -16.10 3.14
N THR A 93 10.68 -16.80 3.43
CA THR A 93 10.74 -18.02 4.23
C THR A 93 10.91 -19.14 3.21
N PRO A 94 12.10 -19.73 3.08
CA PRO A 94 12.32 -20.78 2.09
C PRO A 94 11.34 -21.93 2.37
N LEU A 95 10.40 -22.11 1.48
CA LEU A 95 9.64 -23.35 1.43
C LEU A 95 10.55 -24.38 0.75
N ASN A 96 10.89 -25.42 1.48
CA ASN A 96 11.65 -26.53 0.95
C ASN A 96 10.73 -27.33 0.04
N THR A 97 10.55 -26.86 -1.19
CA THR A 97 9.74 -27.51 -2.22
C THR A 97 10.65 -27.96 -3.35
N ASP A 98 10.48 -29.21 -3.80
CA ASP A 98 11.26 -29.78 -4.90
C ASP A 98 10.89 -29.14 -6.26
N PHE A 99 9.82 -28.38 -6.31
CA PHE A 99 9.33 -27.72 -7.53
C PHE A 99 9.06 -26.22 -7.30
N PRO A 100 9.39 -25.36 -8.29
CA PRO A 100 9.00 -23.95 -8.24
C PRO A 100 7.46 -23.85 -8.39
N ILE A 101 6.83 -23.11 -7.47
CA ILE A 101 5.38 -22.87 -7.50
C ILE A 101 5.18 -21.37 -7.74
N PHE A 102 4.49 -21.03 -8.83
CA PHE A 102 4.15 -19.65 -9.17
C PHE A 102 2.64 -19.44 -9.04
N ALA A 103 2.26 -18.35 -8.41
CA ALA A 103 0.90 -17.84 -8.40
C ALA A 103 0.87 -16.51 -9.17
N ALA A 104 0.00 -16.41 -10.15
CA ALA A 104 -0.20 -15.20 -10.94
C ALA A 104 -1.61 -14.65 -10.70
N ASP A 105 -1.72 -13.35 -10.50
CA ASP A 105 -3.00 -12.67 -10.37
C ASP A 105 -2.95 -11.28 -11.03
N GLY A 106 -4.09 -10.85 -11.56
CA GLY A 106 -4.30 -9.54 -12.15
C GLY A 106 -5.39 -8.79 -11.38
N SER A 107 -5.15 -7.51 -11.11
CA SER A 107 -6.11 -6.67 -10.39
C SER A 107 -6.25 -5.30 -11.06
N ASP A 108 -7.48 -4.85 -11.17
CA ASP A 108 -7.84 -3.54 -11.70
C ASP A 108 -8.08 -2.56 -10.56
N ILE A 109 -7.38 -1.43 -10.60
CA ILE A 109 -7.53 -0.36 -9.62
C ILE A 109 -8.13 0.86 -10.31
N CYS A 110 -9.38 1.18 -9.98
CA CYS A 110 -10.00 2.43 -10.42
C CYS A 110 -9.38 3.61 -9.67
N ILE A 111 -8.89 4.58 -10.42
CA ILE A 111 -8.33 5.82 -9.89
C ILE A 111 -9.26 7.00 -10.25
N PRO A 112 -9.11 8.16 -9.59
CA PRO A 112 -9.92 9.34 -9.90
C PRO A 112 -9.87 9.69 -11.40
N ARG A 113 -11.05 9.99 -11.97
CA ARG A 113 -11.18 10.32 -13.39
C ARG A 113 -10.29 11.52 -13.75
N ASN A 114 -9.42 11.35 -14.73
CA ASN A 114 -8.59 12.37 -15.32
C ASN A 114 -8.43 12.11 -16.83
N PRO A 115 -9.21 12.77 -17.70
CA PRO A 115 -9.13 12.59 -19.15
C PRO A 115 -7.79 12.98 -19.78
N MET A 116 -6.99 13.78 -19.06
CA MET A 116 -5.65 14.19 -19.54
C MET A 116 -4.59 13.11 -19.33
N ASP A 117 -4.88 12.11 -18.52
CA ASP A 117 -4.02 10.94 -18.31
C ASP A 117 -4.42 9.84 -19.29
N THR A 118 -3.90 9.95 -20.52
CA THR A 118 -4.22 9.04 -21.62
C THR A 118 -3.73 7.62 -21.40
N GLU A 119 -2.75 7.42 -20.52
CA GLU A 119 -2.22 6.09 -20.22
C GLU A 119 -3.20 5.22 -19.43
N THR A 120 -4.01 5.83 -18.59
CA THR A 120 -4.94 5.12 -17.71
C THR A 120 -6.40 5.37 -18.06
N TYR A 121 -6.69 6.31 -18.99
CA TYR A 121 -8.04 6.70 -19.35
C TYR A 121 -8.71 5.64 -20.22
N VAL A 122 -9.83 5.11 -19.75
CA VAL A 122 -10.69 4.18 -20.49
C VAL A 122 -11.93 4.93 -20.96
N GLN A 123 -11.99 5.18 -22.27
CA GLN A 123 -13.13 5.83 -22.88
C GLN A 123 -14.27 4.83 -23.08
N THR A 124 -15.45 5.16 -22.61
CA THR A 124 -16.67 4.40 -22.90
C THR A 124 -17.50 5.13 -23.97
N GLN A 125 -18.52 4.46 -24.52
CA GLN A 125 -19.40 5.03 -25.55
C GLN A 125 -20.00 6.38 -25.17
N THR A 126 -20.20 6.63 -23.88
CA THR A 126 -20.62 7.93 -23.35
C THR A 126 -19.53 8.44 -22.42
N ASP A 127 -18.94 9.59 -22.73
CA ASP A 127 -17.82 10.17 -21.94
C ASP A 127 -18.13 10.30 -20.44
N VAL A 128 -19.41 10.48 -20.08
CA VAL A 128 -19.87 10.55 -18.68
C VAL A 128 -19.56 9.28 -17.86
N LYS A 129 -19.45 8.12 -18.52
CA LYS A 129 -19.15 6.84 -17.87
C LYS A 129 -17.67 6.46 -17.95
N SER A 130 -16.84 7.28 -18.58
CA SER A 130 -15.40 7.03 -18.72
C SER A 130 -14.70 7.15 -17.37
N TYR A 131 -13.65 6.37 -17.18
CA TYR A 131 -12.91 6.24 -15.92
C TYR A 131 -11.41 6.06 -16.19
N ASN A 132 -10.61 6.17 -15.16
CA ASN A 132 -9.19 5.82 -15.24
C ASN A 132 -8.94 4.53 -14.45
N LEU A 133 -8.12 3.66 -15.02
CA LEU A 133 -7.84 2.32 -14.54
C LEU A 133 -6.33 2.04 -14.57
N ILE A 134 -5.83 1.46 -13.50
CA ILE A 134 -4.48 0.88 -13.47
C ILE A 134 -4.65 -0.64 -13.41
N HIS A 135 -4.11 -1.32 -14.40
CA HIS A 135 -4.01 -2.77 -14.40
C HIS A 135 -2.69 -3.21 -13.80
N ILE A 136 -2.73 -4.02 -12.74
CA ILE A 136 -1.55 -4.54 -12.05
C ILE A 136 -1.54 -6.05 -12.19
N ASN A 137 -0.45 -6.58 -12.72
CA ASN A 137 -0.18 -8.01 -12.68
C ASN A 137 0.85 -8.31 -11.59
N ALA A 138 0.56 -9.30 -10.77
CA ALA A 138 1.47 -9.81 -9.78
C ALA A 138 1.82 -11.27 -10.06
N LEU A 139 3.09 -11.61 -9.96
CA LEU A 139 3.59 -12.96 -9.97
C LEU A 139 4.26 -13.23 -8.63
N TYR A 140 3.76 -14.19 -7.88
CA TYR A 140 4.34 -14.62 -6.64
C TYR A 140 5.06 -15.95 -6.83
N ASP A 141 6.36 -15.94 -6.61
CA ASP A 141 7.18 -17.15 -6.58
C ASP A 141 7.19 -17.71 -5.16
N TRP A 142 6.47 -18.79 -4.98
CA TRP A 142 6.29 -19.43 -3.69
C TRP A 142 7.58 -20.12 -3.19
N SER A 143 8.43 -20.60 -4.09
CA SER A 143 9.65 -21.32 -3.75
C SER A 143 10.69 -20.42 -3.09
N VAL A 144 10.75 -19.15 -3.48
CA VAL A 144 11.68 -18.15 -2.93
C VAL A 144 10.93 -17.02 -2.21
N SER A 145 9.63 -17.14 -2.03
CA SER A 145 8.76 -16.13 -1.40
C SER A 145 8.98 -14.72 -1.97
N ARG A 146 9.10 -14.59 -3.28
CA ARG A 146 9.27 -13.31 -3.98
C ARG A 146 8.01 -12.94 -4.73
N CYS A 147 7.63 -11.69 -4.67
CA CYS A 147 6.57 -11.12 -5.47
C CYS A 147 7.16 -10.19 -6.52
N PHE A 148 6.78 -10.41 -7.77
CA PHE A 148 7.07 -9.53 -8.89
C PHE A 148 5.75 -8.88 -9.32
N TYR A 149 5.77 -7.61 -9.64
CA TYR A 149 4.59 -6.92 -10.17
C TYR A 149 4.98 -6.10 -11.39
N SER A 150 4.05 -5.98 -12.30
CA SER A 150 4.12 -5.09 -13.44
C SER A 150 2.86 -4.24 -13.50
N ARG A 151 3.01 -2.98 -13.86
CA ARG A 151 1.91 -2.09 -14.23
C ARG A 151 1.74 -2.18 -15.74
N GLN A 152 0.54 -2.48 -16.21
CA GLN A 152 0.17 -2.27 -17.60
C GLN A 152 -0.63 -0.98 -17.70
N THR A 153 -0.27 -0.14 -18.64
CA THR A 153 -1.09 0.98 -19.07
C THR A 153 -2.08 0.48 -20.11
N CYS A 154 -3.29 1.00 -20.11
CA CYS A 154 -4.24 0.72 -21.17
C CYS A 154 -3.71 1.36 -22.45
N ALA A 155 -2.87 0.64 -23.21
CA ALA A 155 -2.59 1.02 -24.58
C ALA A 155 -3.85 0.71 -25.41
N THR A 156 -4.42 1.75 -26.00
CA THR A 156 -5.49 1.68 -26.99
C THR A 156 -5.03 0.97 -28.24
#